data_f7f6ee8da69c1e21e62e2029bc977cdb
#
_entry.id   f7f6ee8da69c1e21e62e2029bc977cdb
#
_cell.length_a   1.000
_cell.length_b   1.000
_cell.length_c   1.000
_cell.angle_alpha   90.00
_cell.angle_beta   90.00
_cell.angle_gamma   90.00
#
_symmetry.space_group_name_H-M   'P 1'
#
loop_
_entity.id
_entity.type
_entity.pdbx_description
1 polymer ?
#
loop_
_entity_poly.entity_id
_entity_poly.type
_entity_poly.pdbx_seq_one_letter_code
_entity_poly.pdbx_strand_id
1 'polypeptide(L)'
;MVAVGGIVRISNDVELENGRVKRYRLPRSILAFMQVLEYDRSFLASRILFDRFNGSLIISGAFGLFKKDTVIAVGGYDNKTMGEDMELVVKLHEYCTINGIDYAIRYATDAICWTQVPERLRDLCKQRKRWHLGLFQSMYKHRVMFSNHRFGAVSFVSYLYFLIYELLSPFIEVFGVFTMVLAWWCDLINVPFMLLFFLIYAVFGGVLTLTAFFSRIYTADLSVSFRDGVKAVCLCLFELVFLRFILAWVRCTAFIGYRKKKLSWGRIERRKIDLK
;
A
#
# COMPACT_ATOMS: atom_id res chain seq x y z
N MET A 1 22.82 -5.64 -8.14
CA MET A 1 21.38 -5.32 -8.11
C MET A 1 20.59 -6.54 -8.54
N VAL A 2 19.58 -6.95 -7.77
CA VAL A 2 18.76 -8.15 -8.04
C VAL A 2 17.32 -7.83 -8.42
N ALA A 3 16.82 -6.67 -8.00
CA ALA A 3 15.48 -6.20 -8.38
C ALA A 3 15.38 -4.67 -8.37
N VAL A 4 14.48 -4.14 -9.19
CA VAL A 4 14.10 -2.72 -9.23
C VAL A 4 12.60 -2.62 -9.40
N GLY A 5 11.94 -1.86 -8.54
CA GLY A 5 10.54 -1.47 -8.68
C GLY A 5 10.41 -0.02 -9.13
N GLY A 6 9.29 0.31 -9.78
CA GLY A 6 8.97 1.68 -10.16
C GLY A 6 7.70 2.21 -9.50
N ILE A 7 7.36 3.45 -9.80
CA ILE A 7 6.14 4.12 -9.32
C ILE A 7 4.93 3.57 -10.07
N VAL A 8 3.90 3.19 -9.31
CA VAL A 8 2.59 2.89 -9.88
C VAL A 8 1.67 4.09 -9.69
N ARG A 9 1.14 4.62 -10.78
CA ARG A 9 0.19 5.75 -10.80
C ARG A 9 -1.18 5.31 -11.27
N ILE A 10 -2.21 5.99 -10.80
CA ILE A 10 -3.59 5.67 -11.13
C ILE A 10 -3.98 6.38 -12.43
N SER A 11 -4.48 5.60 -13.39
CA SER A 11 -4.88 6.07 -14.74
C SER A 11 -6.37 6.31 -14.89
N ASN A 12 -7.17 6.15 -13.84
CA ASN A 12 -8.61 6.45 -13.93
C ASN A 12 -8.82 7.91 -14.34
N ASP A 13 -9.53 8.13 -15.46
CA ASP A 13 -9.77 9.44 -16.11
C ASP A 13 -8.51 10.17 -16.65
N VAL A 14 -7.33 9.53 -16.70
CA VAL A 14 -6.14 10.05 -17.39
C VAL A 14 -6.17 9.63 -18.85
N GLU A 15 -5.95 10.58 -19.76
CA GLU A 15 -5.85 10.32 -21.19
C GLU A 15 -4.39 9.98 -21.54
N LEU A 16 -4.16 8.74 -21.98
CA LEU A 16 -2.86 8.24 -22.39
C LEU A 16 -2.84 8.03 -23.92
N GLU A 17 -1.79 8.48 -24.57
CA GLU A 17 -1.56 8.29 -26.01
C GLU A 17 -0.11 7.84 -26.21
N ASN A 18 0.10 6.69 -26.89
CA ASN A 18 1.43 6.11 -27.13
C ASN A 18 2.30 5.98 -25.86
N GLY A 19 1.70 5.61 -24.73
CA GLY A 19 2.39 5.46 -23.44
C GLY A 19 2.73 6.78 -22.73
N ARG A 20 2.37 7.92 -23.30
CA ARG A 20 2.56 9.24 -22.70
C ARG A 20 1.25 9.84 -22.21
N VAL A 21 1.33 10.65 -21.16
CA VAL A 21 0.17 11.41 -20.66
C VAL A 21 -0.14 12.53 -21.64
N LYS A 22 -1.27 12.43 -22.34
CA LYS A 22 -1.80 13.49 -23.19
C LYS A 22 -2.52 14.54 -22.36
N ARG A 23 -3.33 14.09 -21.42
CA ARG A 23 -4.06 14.96 -20.51
C ARG A 23 -4.19 14.30 -19.13
N TYR A 24 -3.69 14.98 -18.11
CA TYR A 24 -3.87 14.54 -16.74
C TYR A 24 -5.20 15.07 -16.19
N ARG A 25 -6.00 14.17 -15.63
CA ARG A 25 -7.22 14.50 -14.90
C ARG A 25 -7.28 13.66 -13.62
N LEU A 26 -7.71 14.27 -12.54
CA LEU A 26 -8.01 13.50 -11.32
C LEU A 26 -9.29 12.68 -11.51
N PRO A 27 -9.38 11.49 -10.90
CA PRO A 27 -10.55 10.63 -11.01
C PRO A 27 -11.83 11.34 -10.57
N ARG A 28 -12.89 11.16 -11.32
CA ARG A 28 -14.24 11.63 -10.94
C ARG A 28 -14.80 10.82 -9.78
N SER A 29 -14.54 9.51 -9.77
CA SER A 29 -14.89 8.62 -8.68
C SER A 29 -14.16 9.04 -7.41
N ILE A 30 -14.93 9.34 -6.35
CA ILE A 30 -14.39 9.65 -5.02
C ILE A 30 -13.46 8.53 -4.54
N LEU A 31 -13.89 7.27 -4.72
CA LEU A 31 -13.13 6.11 -4.28
C LEU A 31 -11.81 5.94 -5.02
N ALA A 32 -11.79 6.21 -6.34
CA ALA A 32 -10.56 6.19 -7.13
C ALA A 32 -9.64 7.35 -6.74
N PHE A 33 -10.19 8.55 -6.47
CA PHE A 33 -9.39 9.69 -6.04
C PHE A 33 -8.74 9.46 -4.66
N MET A 34 -9.46 8.88 -3.71
CA MET A 34 -8.88 8.51 -2.41
C MET A 34 -7.71 7.52 -2.57
N GLN A 35 -7.82 6.58 -3.52
CA GLN A 35 -6.71 5.69 -3.85
C GLN A 35 -5.53 6.44 -4.50
N VAL A 36 -5.75 7.54 -5.25
CA VAL A 36 -4.64 8.40 -5.71
C VAL A 36 -3.86 8.95 -4.53
N LEU A 37 -4.54 9.51 -3.52
CA LEU A 37 -3.91 10.04 -2.31
C LEU A 37 -3.12 8.96 -1.55
N GLU A 38 -3.69 7.77 -1.42
CA GLU A 38 -3.06 6.62 -0.77
C GLU A 38 -1.80 6.14 -1.52
N TYR A 39 -1.88 6.04 -2.86
CA TYR A 39 -0.75 5.62 -3.68
C TYR A 39 0.38 6.66 -3.65
N ASP A 40 0.06 7.95 -3.73
CA ASP A 40 1.07 9.00 -3.64
C ASP A 40 1.79 8.95 -2.29
N ARG A 41 1.07 8.79 -1.18
CA ARG A 41 1.66 8.61 0.15
C ARG A 41 2.55 7.37 0.22
N SER A 42 2.10 6.24 -0.32
CA SER A 42 2.85 4.99 -0.29
C SER A 42 4.10 5.05 -1.16
N PHE A 43 3.98 5.51 -2.41
CA PHE A 43 5.07 5.45 -3.37
C PHE A 43 6.09 6.59 -3.20
N LEU A 44 5.66 7.77 -2.76
CA LEU A 44 6.54 8.94 -2.62
C LEU A 44 7.11 9.14 -1.21
N ALA A 45 6.59 8.44 -0.20
CA ALA A 45 7.12 8.50 1.16
C ALA A 45 7.76 7.17 1.57
N SER A 46 6.94 6.14 1.86
CA SER A 46 7.43 4.91 2.47
C SER A 46 8.45 4.18 1.60
N ARG A 47 8.22 4.05 0.29
CA ARG A 47 9.12 3.29 -0.59
C ARG A 47 10.44 3.98 -0.82
N ILE A 48 10.46 5.31 -0.92
CA ILE A 48 11.70 6.09 -1.03
C ILE A 48 12.52 5.96 0.27
N LEU A 49 11.85 5.98 1.43
CA LEU A 49 12.52 5.78 2.71
C LEU A 49 13.20 4.40 2.77
N PHE A 50 12.47 3.33 2.43
CA PHE A 50 13.02 1.97 2.45
C PHE A 50 14.13 1.75 1.44
N ASP A 51 14.11 2.43 0.29
CA ASP A 51 15.18 2.36 -0.70
C ASP A 51 16.53 2.81 -0.15
N ARG A 52 16.55 3.79 0.77
CA ARG A 52 17.78 4.34 1.36
C ARG A 52 18.69 3.31 2.01
N PHE A 53 18.12 2.25 2.58
CA PHE A 53 18.87 1.21 3.28
C PHE A 53 18.60 -0.21 2.74
N ASN A 54 18.24 -0.33 1.46
CA ASN A 54 17.92 -1.61 0.81
C ASN A 54 16.77 -2.37 1.51
N GLY A 55 15.79 -1.62 2.06
CA GLY A 55 14.75 -2.15 2.94
C GLY A 55 13.40 -2.40 2.27
N SER A 56 13.26 -2.26 0.95
CA SER A 56 12.00 -2.47 0.25
C SER A 56 11.59 -3.93 0.28
N LEU A 57 10.51 -4.28 1.01
CA LEU A 57 9.95 -5.64 1.06
C LEU A 57 8.90 -5.92 -0.02
N ILE A 58 8.56 -4.94 -0.83
CA ILE A 58 7.55 -5.11 -1.88
C ILE A 58 7.92 -4.30 -3.14
N ILE A 59 7.89 -4.96 -4.27
CA ILE A 59 7.82 -4.37 -5.60
C ILE A 59 6.44 -4.71 -6.15
N SER A 60 5.70 -3.71 -6.62
CA SER A 60 4.36 -3.95 -7.14
C SER A 60 4.39 -4.92 -8.32
N GLY A 61 3.54 -5.94 -8.31
CA GLY A 61 3.40 -6.89 -9.41
C GLY A 61 3.00 -6.26 -10.75
N ALA A 62 2.59 -4.96 -10.73
CA ALA A 62 2.32 -4.21 -11.95
C ALA A 62 3.60 -3.73 -12.65
N PHE A 63 4.69 -3.48 -11.90
CA PHE A 63 5.89 -2.88 -12.47
C PHE A 63 7.15 -3.20 -11.66
N GLY A 64 7.91 -4.19 -12.09
CA GLY A 64 9.18 -4.58 -11.50
C GLY A 64 10.09 -5.27 -12.49
N LEU A 65 11.39 -5.08 -12.34
CA LEU A 65 12.44 -5.76 -13.09
C LEU A 65 13.28 -6.59 -12.12
N PHE A 66 13.54 -7.84 -12.48
CA PHE A 66 14.24 -8.80 -11.62
C PHE A 66 15.37 -9.49 -12.38
N LYS A 67 16.47 -9.75 -11.68
CA LYS A 67 17.58 -10.54 -12.23
C LYS A 67 17.14 -12.00 -12.39
N LYS A 68 17.06 -12.48 -13.63
CA LYS A 68 16.54 -13.79 -14.00
C LYS A 68 17.17 -14.94 -13.19
N ASP A 69 18.50 -14.98 -13.12
CA ASP A 69 19.21 -16.08 -12.46
C ASP A 69 18.89 -16.15 -10.96
N THR A 70 18.76 -14.98 -10.31
CA THR A 70 18.42 -14.93 -8.89
C THR A 70 16.97 -15.37 -8.66
N VAL A 71 16.04 -14.98 -9.55
CA VAL A 71 14.64 -15.45 -9.48
C VAL A 71 14.55 -16.95 -9.67
N ILE A 72 15.32 -17.52 -10.60
CA ILE A 72 15.38 -18.98 -10.81
C ILE A 72 15.95 -19.68 -9.58
N ALA A 73 17.03 -19.14 -8.99
CA ALA A 73 17.68 -19.72 -7.82
C ALA A 73 16.75 -19.79 -6.58
N VAL A 74 15.83 -18.83 -6.44
CA VAL A 74 14.83 -18.84 -5.34
C VAL A 74 13.55 -19.61 -5.68
N GLY A 75 13.45 -20.24 -6.86
CA GLY A 75 12.31 -21.01 -7.31
C GLY A 75 11.14 -20.19 -7.85
N GLY A 76 11.37 -18.93 -8.26
CA GLY A 76 10.37 -18.09 -8.90
C GLY A 76 9.26 -17.61 -7.98
N TYR A 77 8.13 -17.23 -8.59
CA TYR A 77 6.92 -16.81 -7.87
C TYR A 77 6.23 -17.99 -7.16
N ASP A 78 5.75 -17.76 -5.94
CA ASP A 78 4.95 -18.74 -5.21
C ASP A 78 3.45 -18.58 -5.56
N ASN A 79 2.90 -19.53 -6.29
CA ASN A 79 1.49 -19.57 -6.69
C ASN A 79 0.53 -19.93 -5.54
N LYS A 80 1.05 -20.27 -4.36
CA LYS A 80 0.26 -20.62 -3.17
C LYS A 80 0.02 -19.42 -2.26
N THR A 81 0.55 -18.24 -2.60
CA THR A 81 0.31 -17.01 -1.87
C THR A 81 -0.62 -16.07 -2.63
N MET A 82 -1.33 -15.20 -1.89
CA MET A 82 -2.18 -14.14 -2.45
C MET A 82 -1.41 -12.85 -2.73
N GLY A 83 -0.14 -12.77 -2.34
CA GLY A 83 0.78 -11.64 -2.52
C GLY A 83 2.12 -12.14 -3.04
N GLU A 84 2.10 -12.75 -4.22
CA GLU A 84 3.27 -13.34 -4.88
C GLU A 84 4.38 -12.32 -5.17
N ASP A 85 3.99 -11.06 -5.40
CA ASP A 85 4.90 -9.95 -5.65
C ASP A 85 5.71 -9.57 -4.41
N MET A 86 5.05 -9.45 -3.26
CA MET A 86 5.72 -9.22 -1.99
C MET A 86 6.55 -10.45 -1.57
N GLU A 87 5.96 -11.65 -1.69
CA GLU A 87 6.63 -12.90 -1.30
C GLU A 87 7.95 -13.08 -2.03
N LEU A 88 7.98 -12.81 -3.34
CA LEU A 88 9.21 -12.90 -4.12
C LEU A 88 10.28 -11.94 -3.59
N VAL A 89 9.94 -10.70 -3.30
CA VAL A 89 10.92 -9.70 -2.81
C VAL A 89 11.46 -10.09 -1.44
N VAL A 90 10.59 -10.51 -0.52
CA VAL A 90 11.01 -10.99 0.82
C VAL A 90 11.90 -12.22 0.71
N LYS A 91 11.56 -13.16 -0.17
CA LYS A 91 12.36 -14.35 -0.45
C LYS A 91 13.75 -14.02 -1.03
N LEU A 92 13.84 -13.00 -1.90
CA LEU A 92 15.11 -12.52 -2.42
C LEU A 92 16.01 -11.96 -1.29
N HIS A 93 15.45 -11.17 -0.37
CA HIS A 93 16.17 -10.69 0.82
C HIS A 93 16.69 -11.87 1.66
N GLU A 94 15.82 -12.83 1.95
CA GLU A 94 16.17 -14.01 2.74
C GLU A 94 17.28 -14.81 2.07
N TYR A 95 17.11 -15.17 0.81
CA TYR A 95 18.08 -15.97 0.05
C TYR A 95 19.44 -15.30 -0.05
N CYS A 96 19.49 -14.03 -0.46
CA CYS A 96 20.76 -13.33 -0.65
C CYS A 96 21.51 -13.15 0.67
N THR A 97 20.80 -12.82 1.75
CA THR A 97 21.42 -12.64 3.08
C THR A 97 21.95 -13.96 3.64
N ILE A 98 21.16 -15.05 3.56
CA ILE A 98 21.58 -16.35 4.09
C ILE A 98 22.81 -16.90 3.35
N ASN A 99 22.88 -16.68 2.03
CA ASN A 99 23.98 -17.16 1.19
C ASN A 99 25.15 -16.17 1.10
N GLY A 100 25.15 -15.06 1.83
CA GLY A 100 26.22 -14.07 1.82
C GLY A 100 26.42 -13.38 0.46
N ILE A 101 25.36 -13.31 -0.35
CA ILE A 101 25.38 -12.67 -1.67
C ILE A 101 25.20 -11.16 -1.46
N ASP A 102 26.12 -10.36 -2.03
CA ASP A 102 25.92 -8.91 -2.08
C ASP A 102 24.82 -8.55 -3.09
N TYR A 103 23.78 -7.84 -2.60
CA TYR A 103 22.61 -7.53 -3.40
C TYR A 103 22.02 -6.17 -3.07
N ALA A 104 21.30 -5.62 -4.05
CA ALA A 104 20.49 -4.44 -3.87
C ALA A 104 19.12 -4.64 -4.52
N ILE A 105 18.06 -4.27 -3.79
CA ILE A 105 16.70 -4.11 -4.28
C ILE A 105 16.39 -2.61 -4.24
N ARG A 106 16.13 -2.02 -5.39
CA ARG A 106 16.06 -0.58 -5.57
C ARG A 106 14.69 -0.11 -6.04
N TYR A 107 14.47 1.19 -5.91
CA TYR A 107 13.25 1.86 -6.30
C TYR A 107 13.57 3.02 -7.26
N ALA A 108 13.10 2.90 -8.51
CA ALA A 108 13.29 3.91 -9.56
C ALA A 108 12.10 4.88 -9.53
N THR A 109 12.37 6.13 -9.15
CA THR A 109 11.34 7.18 -9.00
C THR A 109 10.92 7.81 -10.32
N ASP A 110 11.68 7.62 -11.37
CA ASP A 110 11.44 8.08 -12.75
C ASP A 110 10.73 7.05 -13.63
N ALA A 111 10.75 5.78 -13.22
CA ALA A 111 10.05 4.69 -13.91
C ALA A 111 8.58 4.61 -13.46
N ILE A 112 7.65 4.95 -14.36
CA ILE A 112 6.23 5.11 -14.02
C ILE A 112 5.38 4.08 -14.77
N CYS A 113 4.55 3.35 -14.04
CA CYS A 113 3.50 2.48 -14.56
C CYS A 113 2.12 3.06 -14.25
N TRP A 114 1.23 3.09 -15.25
CA TRP A 114 -0.14 3.53 -15.09
C TRP A 114 -1.08 2.35 -14.96
N THR A 115 -1.90 2.33 -13.91
CA THR A 115 -2.87 1.26 -13.64
C THR A 115 -4.23 1.80 -13.26
N GLN A 116 -5.27 1.02 -13.56
CA GLN A 116 -6.62 1.33 -13.09
C GLN A 116 -6.87 0.74 -11.71
N VAL A 117 -7.55 1.50 -10.87
CA VAL A 117 -8.00 1.05 -9.55
C VAL A 117 -9.52 0.84 -9.51
N PRO A 118 -10.02 0.02 -8.57
CA PRO A 118 -11.45 -0.19 -8.39
C PRO A 118 -12.19 1.11 -8.08
N GLU A 119 -13.33 1.30 -8.75
CA GLU A 119 -14.24 2.42 -8.49
C GLU A 119 -15.44 2.00 -7.63
N ARG A 120 -15.63 0.70 -7.40
CA ARG A 120 -16.68 0.14 -6.55
C ARG A 120 -16.11 -0.33 -5.22
N LEU A 121 -16.76 0.04 -4.11
CA LEU A 121 -16.32 -0.35 -2.77
C LEU A 121 -16.19 -1.86 -2.60
N ARG A 122 -17.10 -2.66 -3.18
CA ARG A 122 -17.06 -4.12 -3.14
C ARG A 122 -15.74 -4.69 -3.71
N ASP A 123 -15.29 -4.13 -4.82
CA ASP A 123 -14.07 -4.61 -5.49
C ASP A 123 -12.82 -4.13 -4.78
N LEU A 124 -12.82 -2.91 -4.23
CA LEU A 124 -11.79 -2.42 -3.33
C LEU A 124 -11.67 -3.33 -2.10
N CYS A 125 -12.78 -3.67 -1.45
CA CYS A 125 -12.78 -4.58 -0.30
C CYS A 125 -12.18 -5.95 -0.63
N LYS A 126 -12.52 -6.54 -1.80
CA LYS A 126 -11.93 -7.80 -2.25
C LYS A 126 -10.42 -7.68 -2.44
N GLN A 127 -9.97 -6.60 -3.08
CA GLN A 127 -8.56 -6.31 -3.30
C GLN A 127 -7.80 -6.18 -1.97
N ARG A 128 -8.34 -5.43 -1.00
CA ARG A 128 -7.71 -5.21 0.31
C ARG A 128 -7.63 -6.49 1.14
N LYS A 129 -8.67 -7.33 1.12
CA LYS A 129 -8.63 -8.65 1.76
C LYS A 129 -7.51 -9.52 1.19
N ARG A 130 -7.38 -9.56 -0.13
CA ARG A 130 -6.33 -10.32 -0.81
C ARG A 130 -4.94 -9.81 -0.43
N TRP A 131 -4.71 -8.51 -0.49
CA TRP A 131 -3.42 -7.91 -0.15
C TRP A 131 -3.04 -8.18 1.31
N HIS A 132 -4.00 -8.07 2.21
CA HIS A 132 -3.74 -8.31 3.63
C HIS A 132 -3.42 -9.78 3.93
N LEU A 133 -4.09 -10.73 3.25
CA LEU A 133 -3.75 -12.14 3.33
C LEU A 133 -2.37 -12.43 2.73
N GLY A 134 -2.04 -11.85 1.58
CA GLY A 134 -0.72 -11.98 0.96
C GLY A 134 0.40 -11.45 1.85
N LEU A 135 0.18 -10.29 2.49
CA LEU A 135 1.09 -9.73 3.48
C LEU A 135 1.31 -10.70 4.65
N PHE A 136 0.24 -11.22 5.25
CA PHE A 136 0.33 -12.21 6.33
C PHE A 136 1.09 -13.46 5.90
N GLN A 137 0.78 -14.02 4.72
CA GLN A 137 1.43 -15.22 4.20
C GLN A 137 2.92 -15.01 3.99
N SER A 138 3.31 -13.87 3.39
CA SER A 138 4.72 -13.52 3.14
C SER A 138 5.48 -13.34 4.47
N MET A 139 4.92 -12.58 5.41
CA MET A 139 5.54 -12.36 6.71
C MET A 139 5.68 -13.65 7.51
N TYR A 140 4.65 -14.49 7.54
CA TYR A 140 4.68 -15.77 8.27
C TYR A 140 5.66 -16.77 7.67
N LYS A 141 5.70 -16.87 6.34
CA LYS A 141 6.61 -17.77 5.63
C LYS A 141 8.08 -17.42 5.87
N HIS A 142 8.40 -16.14 5.84
CA HIS A 142 9.76 -15.60 6.00
C HIS A 142 10.03 -15.07 7.41
N ARG A 143 9.38 -15.64 8.44
CA ARG A 143 9.54 -15.20 9.84
C ARG A 143 10.95 -15.33 10.40
N VAL A 144 11.83 -16.06 9.73
CA VAL A 144 13.27 -16.12 10.08
C VAL A 144 13.93 -14.75 10.04
N MET A 145 13.36 -13.80 9.30
CA MET A 145 13.84 -12.42 9.24
C MET A 145 13.44 -11.61 10.47
N PHE A 146 12.47 -12.07 11.28
CA PHE A 146 11.98 -11.34 12.43
C PHE A 146 13.06 -11.23 13.51
N SER A 147 13.38 -10.00 13.91
CA SER A 147 14.38 -9.70 14.98
C SER A 147 15.73 -10.42 14.80
N ASN A 148 16.16 -10.63 13.55
CA ASN A 148 17.36 -11.36 13.22
C ASN A 148 18.47 -10.41 12.73
N HIS A 149 19.54 -10.30 13.51
CA HIS A 149 20.66 -9.39 13.24
C HIS A 149 21.35 -9.61 11.88
N ARG A 150 21.27 -10.81 11.30
CA ARG A 150 21.84 -11.11 9.97
C ARG A 150 21.24 -10.25 8.88
N PHE A 151 19.98 -9.84 9.04
CA PHE A 151 19.26 -9.01 8.06
C PHE A 151 19.36 -7.50 8.33
N GLY A 152 20.04 -7.09 9.41
CA GLY A 152 20.29 -5.68 9.73
C GLY A 152 19.02 -4.83 9.73
N ALA A 153 19.07 -3.67 9.06
CA ALA A 153 17.95 -2.74 8.97
C ALA A 153 16.70 -3.34 8.30
N VAL A 154 16.85 -4.30 7.40
CA VAL A 154 15.70 -4.98 6.77
C VAL A 154 14.85 -5.70 7.82
N SER A 155 15.48 -6.35 8.81
CA SER A 155 14.79 -7.01 9.93
C SER A 155 14.17 -6.01 10.92
N PHE A 156 14.98 -5.09 11.44
CA PHE A 156 14.59 -4.24 12.56
C PHE A 156 13.77 -3.02 12.16
N VAL A 157 13.81 -2.59 10.89
CA VAL A 157 13.02 -1.46 10.41
C VAL A 157 11.92 -1.95 9.47
N SER A 158 12.29 -2.54 8.34
CA SER A 158 11.29 -2.89 7.33
C SER A 158 10.34 -3.99 7.79
N TYR A 159 10.87 -5.10 8.30
CA TYR A 159 10.03 -6.22 8.72
C TYR A 159 9.12 -5.82 9.89
N LEU A 160 9.63 -5.09 10.89
CA LEU A 160 8.81 -4.59 11.99
C LEU A 160 7.76 -3.58 11.53
N TYR A 161 8.10 -2.69 10.60
CA TYR A 161 7.12 -1.76 10.02
C TYR A 161 5.96 -2.53 9.35
N PHE A 162 6.28 -3.49 8.48
CA PHE A 162 5.25 -4.27 7.80
C PHE A 162 4.44 -5.13 8.78
N LEU A 163 5.07 -5.68 9.82
CA LEU A 163 4.40 -6.47 10.85
C LEU A 163 3.45 -5.61 11.69
N ILE A 164 3.97 -4.52 12.27
CA ILE A 164 3.21 -3.72 13.25
C ILE A 164 2.26 -2.76 12.53
N TYR A 165 2.79 -2.01 11.56
CA TYR A 165 2.05 -0.91 10.94
C TYR A 165 1.14 -1.36 9.79
N GLU A 166 1.53 -2.38 9.03
CA GLU A 166 0.71 -2.85 7.91
C GLU A 166 -0.16 -4.06 8.28
N LEU A 167 0.38 -5.05 9.00
CA LEU A 167 -0.35 -6.27 9.31
C LEU A 167 -1.21 -6.15 10.57
N LEU A 168 -0.67 -5.62 11.66
CA LEU A 168 -1.37 -5.56 12.96
C LEU A 168 -2.23 -4.31 13.12
N SER A 169 -1.93 -3.19 12.43
CA SER A 169 -2.69 -1.94 12.62
C SER A 169 -4.21 -2.07 12.43
N PRO A 170 -4.75 -2.85 11.47
CA PRO A 170 -6.20 -3.00 11.36
C PRO A 170 -6.85 -3.61 12.60
N PHE A 171 -6.17 -4.55 13.24
CA PHE A 171 -6.66 -5.17 14.49
C PHE A 171 -6.61 -4.18 15.64
N ILE A 172 -5.52 -3.41 15.74
CA ILE A 172 -5.35 -2.36 16.76
C ILE A 172 -6.44 -1.28 16.57
N GLU A 173 -6.69 -0.87 15.34
CA GLU A 173 -7.71 0.13 15.01
C GLU A 173 -9.13 -0.35 15.36
N VAL A 174 -9.50 -1.57 14.97
CA VAL A 174 -10.81 -2.15 15.28
C VAL A 174 -10.98 -2.35 16.79
N PHE A 175 -9.95 -2.86 17.47
CA PHE A 175 -9.96 -3.00 18.93
C PHE A 175 -10.05 -1.64 19.62
N GLY A 176 -9.33 -0.63 19.13
CA GLY A 176 -9.39 0.73 19.66
C GLY A 176 -10.80 1.34 19.55
N VAL A 177 -11.46 1.17 18.38
CA VAL A 177 -12.86 1.62 18.23
C VAL A 177 -13.77 0.89 19.21
N PHE A 178 -13.64 -0.42 19.35
CA PHE A 178 -14.43 -1.20 20.31
C PHE A 178 -14.22 -0.72 21.75
N THR A 179 -12.96 -0.52 22.14
CA THR A 179 -12.60 -0.03 23.48
C THR A 179 -13.18 1.36 23.75
N MET A 180 -13.15 2.26 22.74
CA MET A 180 -13.75 3.59 22.87
C MET A 180 -15.27 3.54 23.04
N VAL A 181 -15.95 2.70 22.27
CA VAL A 181 -17.41 2.52 22.42
C VAL A 181 -17.74 2.00 23.81
N LEU A 182 -16.99 1.02 24.31
CA LEU A 182 -17.17 0.47 25.65
C LEU A 182 -16.90 1.53 26.74
N ALA A 183 -15.82 2.27 26.62
CA ALA A 183 -15.47 3.32 27.57
C ALA A 183 -16.49 4.48 27.56
N TRP A 184 -17.05 4.80 26.39
CA TRP A 184 -18.16 5.76 26.30
C TRP A 184 -19.42 5.23 27.00
N TRP A 185 -19.75 3.96 26.84
CA TRP A 185 -20.87 3.32 27.53
C TRP A 185 -20.71 3.35 29.07
N CYS A 186 -19.47 3.25 29.54
CA CYS A 186 -19.14 3.26 30.98
C CYS A 186 -18.89 4.67 31.54
N ASP A 187 -19.18 5.73 30.79
CA ASP A 187 -18.93 7.14 31.16
C ASP A 187 -17.46 7.45 31.55
N LEU A 188 -16.51 6.69 30.97
CA LEU A 188 -15.08 6.85 31.24
C LEU A 188 -14.38 7.79 30.26
N ILE A 189 -15.08 8.29 29.22
CA ILE A 189 -14.49 9.12 28.20
C ILE A 189 -14.75 10.60 28.43
N ASN A 190 -13.67 11.38 28.41
CA ASN A 190 -13.75 12.82 28.21
C ASN A 190 -13.94 13.09 26.70
N VAL A 191 -15.20 13.32 26.28
CA VAL A 191 -15.57 13.50 24.86
C VAL A 191 -14.82 14.68 24.21
N PRO A 192 -14.69 15.88 24.82
CA PRO A 192 -13.88 16.96 24.25
C PRO A 192 -12.43 16.58 23.98
N PHE A 193 -11.78 15.88 24.91
CA PHE A 193 -10.40 15.40 24.74
C PHE A 193 -10.30 14.37 23.62
N MET A 194 -11.22 13.43 23.54
CA MET A 194 -11.29 12.44 22.49
C MET A 194 -11.42 13.09 21.10
N LEU A 195 -12.31 14.07 20.96
CA LEU A 195 -12.50 14.80 19.70
C LEU A 195 -11.24 15.59 19.32
N LEU A 196 -10.58 16.24 20.27
CA LEU A 196 -9.32 16.94 20.05
C LEU A 196 -8.21 15.97 19.58
N PHE A 197 -8.10 14.82 20.22
CA PHE A 197 -7.13 13.78 19.82
C PHE A 197 -7.36 13.31 18.39
N PHE A 198 -8.60 13.00 18.01
CA PHE A 198 -8.94 12.63 16.63
C PHE A 198 -8.67 13.74 15.64
N LEU A 199 -8.95 14.98 15.99
CA LEU A 199 -8.67 16.13 15.13
C LEU A 199 -7.15 16.26 14.88
N ILE A 200 -6.33 16.19 15.92
CA ILE A 200 -4.87 16.26 15.80
C ILE A 200 -4.36 15.10 14.93
N TYR A 201 -4.84 13.89 15.18
CA TYR A 201 -4.48 12.70 14.40
C TYR A 201 -4.85 12.84 12.91
N ALA A 202 -6.07 13.32 12.61
CA ALA A 202 -6.53 13.54 11.25
C ALA A 202 -5.73 14.64 10.54
N VAL A 203 -5.43 15.75 11.24
CA VAL A 203 -4.60 16.83 10.68
C VAL A 203 -3.19 16.34 10.37
N PHE A 204 -2.55 15.63 11.30
CA PHE A 204 -1.20 15.10 11.08
C PHE A 204 -1.14 14.14 9.89
N GLY A 205 -2.04 13.15 9.83
CA GLY A 205 -2.13 12.23 8.70
C GLY A 205 -2.49 12.93 7.38
N GLY A 206 -3.36 13.97 7.46
CA GLY A 206 -3.74 14.81 6.35
C GLY A 206 -2.56 15.59 5.77
N VAL A 207 -1.75 16.20 6.61
CA VAL A 207 -0.54 16.96 6.19
C VAL A 207 0.41 16.03 5.42
N LEU A 208 0.71 14.83 5.93
CA LEU A 208 1.59 13.88 5.25
C LEU A 208 1.04 13.47 3.88
N THR A 209 -0.25 13.18 3.80
CA THR A 209 -0.89 12.76 2.54
C THR A 209 -0.92 13.89 1.52
N LEU A 210 -1.27 15.10 1.94
CA LEU A 210 -1.31 16.28 1.07
C LEU A 210 0.09 16.70 0.60
N THR A 211 1.09 16.58 1.47
CA THR A 211 2.49 16.83 1.09
C THR A 211 2.93 15.88 -0.03
N ALA A 212 2.62 14.58 0.08
CA ALA A 212 2.93 13.63 -0.98
C ALA A 212 2.18 13.94 -2.28
N PHE A 213 0.89 14.27 -2.20
CA PHE A 213 0.07 14.62 -3.35
C PHE A 213 0.56 15.89 -4.07
N PHE A 214 0.80 16.98 -3.35
CA PHE A 214 1.29 18.21 -3.95
C PHE A 214 2.73 18.11 -4.44
N SER A 215 3.59 17.36 -3.73
CA SER A 215 4.94 17.04 -4.19
C SER A 215 4.92 16.34 -5.56
N ARG A 216 4.00 15.38 -5.75
CA ARG A 216 3.82 14.72 -7.05
C ARG A 216 3.38 15.70 -8.14
N ILE A 217 2.43 16.57 -7.85
CA ILE A 217 1.93 17.57 -8.81
C ILE A 217 3.07 18.47 -9.24
N TYR A 218 3.85 18.96 -8.29
CA TYR A 218 4.99 19.82 -8.54
C TYR A 218 6.09 19.11 -9.35
N THR A 219 6.50 17.92 -8.93
CA THR A 219 7.62 17.18 -9.57
C THR A 219 7.28 16.62 -10.95
N ALA A 220 6.00 16.37 -11.23
CA ALA A 220 5.55 15.87 -12.51
C ALA A 220 4.97 16.96 -13.42
N ASP A 221 5.09 18.22 -13.05
CA ASP A 221 4.57 19.39 -13.76
C ASP A 221 3.09 19.23 -14.21
N LEU A 222 2.27 18.74 -13.26
CA LEU A 222 0.86 18.48 -13.52
C LEU A 222 0.02 19.71 -13.15
N SER A 223 -0.81 20.16 -14.07
CA SER A 223 -1.79 21.22 -13.78
C SER A 223 -3.00 20.63 -13.04
N VAL A 224 -3.28 21.14 -11.85
CA VAL A 224 -4.46 20.77 -11.04
C VAL A 224 -5.29 22.03 -10.78
N SER A 225 -6.60 21.92 -10.97
CA SER A 225 -7.50 23.05 -10.73
C SER A 225 -7.62 23.33 -9.24
N PHE A 226 -7.89 24.57 -8.85
CA PHE A 226 -8.12 24.94 -7.46
C PHE A 226 -9.23 24.07 -6.81
N ARG A 227 -10.31 23.77 -7.57
CA ARG A 227 -11.40 22.92 -7.10
C ARG A 227 -10.91 21.50 -6.77
N ASP A 228 -10.01 20.96 -7.57
CA ASP A 228 -9.43 19.62 -7.34
C ASP A 228 -8.49 19.64 -6.13
N GLY A 229 -7.78 20.74 -5.90
CA GLY A 229 -6.99 20.95 -4.68
C GLY A 229 -7.84 20.94 -3.41
N VAL A 230 -8.95 21.70 -3.40
CA VAL A 230 -9.91 21.70 -2.28
C VAL A 230 -10.53 20.31 -2.09
N LYS A 231 -10.92 19.65 -3.19
CA LYS A 231 -11.45 18.28 -3.14
C LYS A 231 -10.43 17.30 -2.54
N ALA A 232 -9.14 17.44 -2.88
CA ALA A 232 -8.08 16.62 -2.30
C ALA A 232 -7.98 16.79 -0.78
N VAL A 233 -8.04 18.02 -0.28
CA VAL A 233 -8.03 18.30 1.16
C VAL A 233 -9.24 17.65 1.86
N CYS A 234 -10.45 17.89 1.35
CA CYS A 234 -11.66 17.32 1.93
C CYS A 234 -11.64 15.78 1.91
N LEU A 235 -11.23 15.16 0.81
CA LEU A 235 -11.20 13.70 0.69
C LEU A 235 -10.09 13.08 1.52
N CYS A 236 -8.97 13.77 1.72
CA CYS A 236 -7.90 13.32 2.60
C CYS A 236 -8.41 13.18 4.05
N LEU A 237 -9.12 14.19 4.55
CA LEU A 237 -9.71 14.14 5.89
C LEU A 237 -10.81 13.07 5.98
N PHE A 238 -11.65 12.96 4.96
CA PHE A 238 -12.70 11.93 4.89
C PHE A 238 -12.12 10.51 4.87
N GLU A 239 -11.04 10.28 4.11
CA GLU A 239 -10.35 8.98 4.07
C GLU A 239 -9.87 8.57 5.46
N LEU A 240 -9.23 9.47 6.18
CA LEU A 240 -8.65 9.21 7.49
C LEU A 240 -9.72 8.92 8.58
N VAL A 241 -10.88 9.56 8.49
CA VAL A 241 -11.93 9.42 9.50
C VAL A 241 -12.88 8.26 9.19
N PHE A 242 -13.23 8.02 7.93
CA PHE A 242 -14.26 7.04 7.58
C PHE A 242 -13.74 5.82 6.82
N LEU A 243 -13.08 6.02 5.68
CA LEU A 243 -12.70 4.90 4.82
C LEU A 243 -11.67 4.02 5.49
N ARG A 244 -10.76 4.59 6.26
CA ARG A 244 -9.74 3.86 7.00
C ARG A 244 -10.34 2.80 7.92
N PHE A 245 -11.34 3.15 8.72
CA PHE A 245 -11.98 2.19 9.64
C PHE A 245 -12.76 1.10 8.90
N ILE A 246 -13.42 1.45 7.79
CA ILE A 246 -14.08 0.46 6.93
C ILE A 246 -13.06 -0.53 6.38
N LEU A 247 -11.93 -0.04 5.88
CA LEU A 247 -10.88 -0.89 5.34
C LEU A 247 -10.16 -1.69 6.44
N ALA A 248 -9.98 -1.15 7.64
CA ALA A 248 -9.45 -1.90 8.78
C ALA A 248 -10.35 -3.10 9.12
N TRP A 249 -11.66 -2.88 9.24
CA TRP A 249 -12.63 -3.96 9.43
C TRP A 249 -12.58 -5.01 8.31
N VAL A 250 -12.51 -4.56 7.06
CA VAL A 250 -12.40 -5.43 5.88
C VAL A 250 -11.14 -6.29 5.93
N ARG A 251 -10.00 -5.72 6.33
CA ARG A 251 -8.72 -6.44 6.48
C ARG A 251 -8.79 -7.47 7.60
N CYS A 252 -9.36 -7.14 8.76
CA CYS A 252 -9.58 -8.10 9.85
C CYS A 252 -10.44 -9.28 9.41
N THR A 253 -11.52 -9.03 8.66
CA THR A 253 -12.40 -10.10 8.14
C THR A 253 -11.77 -10.94 7.03
N ALA A 254 -10.59 -10.59 6.53
CA ALA A 254 -9.88 -11.38 5.53
C ALA A 254 -9.55 -12.79 6.03
N PHE A 255 -9.29 -12.94 7.33
CA PHE A 255 -8.93 -14.22 7.96
C PHE A 255 -10.13 -15.15 8.19
N ILE A 256 -11.37 -14.64 8.10
CA ILE A 256 -12.57 -15.46 8.28
C ILE A 256 -12.68 -16.46 7.13
N GLY A 257 -12.64 -17.75 7.49
CA GLY A 257 -12.70 -18.86 6.53
C GLY A 257 -11.44 -19.02 5.66
N TYR A 258 -10.32 -18.45 6.04
CA TYR A 258 -9.04 -18.52 5.32
C TYR A 258 -8.65 -19.97 4.94
N ARG A 259 -8.74 -20.90 5.89
CA ARG A 259 -8.39 -22.33 5.65
C ARG A 259 -9.28 -23.05 4.63
N LYS A 260 -10.51 -22.57 4.44
CA LYS A 260 -11.52 -23.18 3.54
C LYS A 260 -11.58 -22.52 2.16
N LYS A 261 -11.02 -21.32 2.01
CA LYS A 261 -11.05 -20.58 0.74
C LYS A 261 -9.95 -21.10 -0.18
N LYS A 262 -10.34 -21.62 -1.36
CA LYS A 262 -9.39 -21.79 -2.45
C LYS A 262 -8.78 -20.44 -2.81
N LEU A 263 -7.46 -20.39 -2.96
CA LEU A 263 -6.72 -19.21 -3.41
C LEU A 263 -7.17 -18.92 -4.86
N SER A 264 -8.12 -18.01 -5.00
CA SER A 264 -8.59 -17.57 -6.31
C SER A 264 -8.45 -16.07 -6.41
N TRP A 265 -7.87 -15.61 -7.51
CA TRP A 265 -7.59 -14.18 -7.76
C TRP A 265 -8.84 -13.32 -7.85
N GLY A 266 -10.02 -13.92 -8.11
CA GLY A 266 -11.27 -13.19 -8.31
C GLY A 266 -11.22 -12.26 -9.54
N ARG A 267 -12.36 -11.99 -10.17
CA ARG A 267 -12.47 -10.98 -11.23
C ARG A 267 -12.76 -9.62 -10.59
N ILE A 268 -11.94 -8.61 -10.91
CA ILE A 268 -12.20 -7.19 -10.65
C ILE A 268 -12.66 -6.59 -11.97
N GLU A 269 -13.85 -5.99 -11.98
CA GLU A 269 -14.34 -5.27 -13.16
C GLU A 269 -13.52 -4.00 -13.34
N ARG A 270 -12.86 -3.88 -14.48
CA ARG A 270 -12.14 -2.68 -14.92
C ARG A 270 -12.94 -1.96 -15.98
N ARG A 271 -12.90 -0.62 -15.95
CA ARG A 271 -13.50 0.19 -17.02
C ARG A 271 -12.75 -0.09 -18.32
N LYS A 272 -13.47 -0.40 -19.41
CA LYS A 272 -12.84 -0.49 -20.74
C LYS A 272 -12.32 0.90 -21.11
N ILE A 273 -11.02 1.01 -21.35
CA ILE A 273 -10.43 2.18 -21.99
C ILE A 273 -10.43 1.88 -23.47
N ASP A 274 -11.09 2.71 -24.28
CA ASP A 274 -10.89 2.72 -25.71
C ASP A 274 -9.49 3.31 -25.95
N LEU A 275 -8.52 2.44 -26.12
CA LEU A 275 -7.19 2.82 -26.61
C LEU A 275 -7.38 3.19 -28.10
N LYS A 276 -7.48 4.48 -28.40
CA LYS A 276 -7.40 5.01 -29.76
C LYS A 276 -5.94 5.19 -30.14
#